data_340340f7c1da835b6af594e2a203b063
#
_entry.id   340340f7c1da835b6af594e2a203b063
#
_cell.length_a   1.000
_cell.length_b   1.000
_cell.length_c   1.000
_cell.angle_alpha   90.00
_cell.angle_beta   90.00
_cell.angle_gamma   90.00
#
_symmetry.space_group_name_H-M   'P 1'
#
loop_
_entity.id
_entity.type
_entity.pdbx_description
1 polymer ?
#
loop_
_entity_poly.entity_id
_entity_poly.type
_entity_poly.pdbx_seq_one_letter_code
_entity_poly.pdbx_strand_id
1 'polypeptide(L)'
;ELTTAAQVSSLTGIQRGLEKESLRINNAGKLAQTPHPTELGAALTHPYITTDYSEALLEFITPVSTSISATLETLETIHRYTYAHIDDELLWGASMPCILEGDASIPVADYGTSNVGRAKSVYRMGLGHRYGRRMQTISGIHYNWSLPGLNNNEHFALIRNFRRHAFLLLT
;
A
#
# COMPACT_ATOMS: atom_id res chain seq x y z
N GLU A 1 8.36 8.43 -33.52
CA GLU A 1 6.99 8.76 -34.01
C GLU A 1 5.98 8.19 -33.00
N LEU A 2 5.75 8.94 -31.93
CA LEU A 2 5.01 8.38 -30.80
C LEU A 2 3.55 8.83 -30.74
N THR A 3 3.01 9.54 -31.77
CA THR A 3 1.65 10.05 -31.53
C THR A 3 0.90 10.37 -32.81
N THR A 4 0.20 9.39 -33.32
CA THR A 4 -1.01 9.72 -34.09
C THR A 4 -2.13 10.08 -33.12
N ALA A 5 -3.04 10.98 -33.53
CA ALA A 5 -4.20 11.35 -32.71
C ALA A 5 -5.03 10.13 -32.26
N ALA A 6 -5.06 9.06 -33.05
CA ALA A 6 -5.70 7.79 -32.70
C ALA A 6 -5.00 7.04 -31.56
N GLN A 7 -3.65 7.11 -31.49
CA GLN A 7 -2.88 6.49 -30.38
C GLN A 7 -3.05 7.26 -29.08
N VAL A 8 -3.13 8.59 -29.14
CA VAL A 8 -3.42 9.43 -27.97
C VAL A 8 -4.83 9.19 -27.46
N SER A 9 -5.81 9.04 -28.35
CA SER A 9 -7.20 8.74 -27.95
C SER A 9 -7.34 7.38 -27.26
N SER A 10 -6.49 6.40 -27.59
CA SER A 10 -6.48 5.09 -26.91
C SER A 10 -6.00 5.16 -25.45
N LEU A 11 -5.33 6.24 -25.06
CA LEU A 11 -4.89 6.48 -23.67
C LEU A 11 -5.94 7.24 -22.85
N THR A 12 -7.07 7.60 -23.45
CA THR A 12 -8.17 8.23 -22.70
C THR A 12 -8.88 7.22 -21.82
N GLY A 13 -9.32 7.66 -20.65
CA GLY A 13 -10.04 6.80 -19.71
C GLY A 13 -9.15 5.86 -18.88
N ILE A 14 -7.83 6.11 -18.80
CA ILE A 14 -6.96 5.39 -17.87
C ILE A 14 -7.58 5.38 -16.47
N GLN A 15 -7.76 4.18 -15.93
CA GLN A 15 -8.17 3.96 -14.56
C GLN A 15 -6.93 3.78 -13.68
N ARG A 16 -6.95 4.36 -12.49
CA ARG A 16 -5.84 4.29 -11.54
C ARG A 16 -6.31 4.17 -10.11
N GLY A 17 -5.45 3.61 -9.28
CA GLY A 17 -5.58 3.57 -7.84
C GLY A 17 -4.20 3.61 -7.19
N LEU A 18 -4.14 4.08 -5.96
CA LEU A 18 -2.92 4.10 -5.16
C LEU A 18 -3.09 3.20 -3.94
N GLU A 19 -2.03 2.46 -3.63
CA GLU A 19 -1.83 1.82 -2.34
C GLU A 19 -0.58 2.43 -1.72
N LYS A 20 -0.69 2.98 -0.53
CA LYS A 20 0.43 3.64 0.15
C LYS A 20 0.59 3.08 1.54
N GLU A 21 1.77 2.56 1.81
CA GLU A 21 2.15 2.06 3.12
C GLU A 21 2.82 3.16 3.96
N SER A 22 2.61 3.12 5.27
CA SER A 22 3.30 3.97 6.24
C SER A 22 3.37 3.29 7.60
N LEU A 23 4.57 3.27 8.19
CA LEU A 23 4.74 2.82 9.57
C LEU A 23 4.17 3.86 10.54
N ARG A 24 3.44 3.42 11.56
CA ARG A 24 3.14 4.22 12.74
C ARG A 24 4.38 4.24 13.63
N ILE A 25 4.75 5.41 14.11
CA ILE A 25 5.90 5.65 14.98
C ILE A 25 5.48 6.45 16.21
N ASN A 26 6.20 6.29 17.30
CA ASN A 26 6.08 7.17 18.45
C ASN A 26 6.93 8.44 18.27
N ASN A 27 6.81 9.39 19.21
CA ASN A 27 7.53 10.65 19.19
C ASN A 27 9.07 10.53 19.32
N ALA A 28 9.59 9.34 19.65
CA ALA A 28 11.03 9.03 19.64
C ALA A 28 11.51 8.46 18.29
N GLY A 29 10.66 8.40 17.27
CA GLY A 29 10.98 7.85 15.96
C GLY A 29 11.08 6.32 15.92
N LYS A 30 10.61 5.62 16.95
CA LYS A 30 10.58 4.17 17.04
C LYS A 30 9.27 3.60 16.54
N LEU A 31 9.32 2.39 15.99
CA LEU A 31 8.14 1.65 15.55
C LEU A 31 7.09 1.56 16.66
N ALA A 32 5.85 1.92 16.38
CA ALA A 32 4.74 1.81 17.30
C ALA A 32 4.51 0.35 17.73
N GLN A 33 4.18 0.16 19.00
CA GLN A 33 3.89 -1.16 19.60
C GLN A 33 2.42 -1.31 19.98
N THR A 34 1.63 -0.29 19.70
CA THR A 34 0.18 -0.26 19.93
C THR A 34 -0.56 -1.14 18.93
N PRO A 35 -1.69 -1.72 19.29
CA PRO A 35 -2.55 -2.43 18.33
C PRO A 35 -3.09 -1.47 17.25
N HIS A 36 -3.70 -2.03 16.21
CA HIS A 36 -4.41 -1.24 15.20
C HIS A 36 -5.52 -0.42 15.87
N PRO A 37 -5.55 0.91 15.68
CA PRO A 37 -6.56 1.76 16.31
C PRO A 37 -7.99 1.35 15.91
N THR A 38 -8.85 1.15 16.89
CA THR A 38 -10.24 0.69 16.67
C THR A 38 -11.05 1.68 15.85
N GLU A 39 -10.75 2.95 15.97
CA GLU A 39 -11.39 4.06 15.27
C GLU A 39 -11.10 4.04 13.76
N LEU A 40 -10.00 3.39 13.34
CA LEU A 40 -9.70 3.18 11.92
C LEU A 40 -10.48 2.01 11.31
N GLY A 41 -11.31 1.33 12.12
CA GLY A 41 -12.09 0.18 11.69
C GLY A 41 -11.29 -1.12 11.67
N ALA A 42 -11.89 -2.19 11.16
CA ALA A 42 -11.25 -3.50 11.14
C ALA A 42 -10.30 -3.65 9.94
N ALA A 43 -9.01 -3.79 10.19
CA ALA A 43 -7.99 -3.95 9.15
C ALA A 43 -8.28 -5.10 8.16
N LEU A 44 -9.03 -6.13 8.58
CA LEU A 44 -9.41 -7.24 7.70
C LEU A 44 -10.42 -6.85 6.62
N THR A 45 -11.33 -5.93 6.91
CA THR A 45 -12.52 -5.68 6.08
C THR A 45 -12.71 -4.22 5.67
N HIS A 46 -11.93 -3.29 6.23
CA HIS A 46 -12.03 -1.89 5.84
C HIS A 46 -11.55 -1.70 4.40
N PRO A 47 -12.32 -0.98 3.53
CA PRO A 47 -12.01 -0.90 2.10
C PRO A 47 -10.83 0.03 1.77
N TYR A 48 -10.43 0.92 2.68
CA TYR A 48 -9.45 1.98 2.41
C TYR A 48 -8.27 1.99 3.37
N ILE A 49 -8.38 1.37 4.55
CA ILE A 49 -7.34 1.34 5.58
C ILE A 49 -7.18 -0.09 6.07
N THR A 50 -6.02 -0.67 5.84
CA THR A 50 -5.65 -1.99 6.31
C THR A 50 -4.25 -1.96 6.93
N THR A 51 -3.74 -3.11 7.32
CA THR A 51 -2.33 -3.29 7.65
C THR A 51 -1.68 -4.18 6.61
N ASP A 52 -0.42 -3.91 6.26
CA ASP A 52 0.35 -4.84 5.45
C ASP A 52 0.95 -5.95 6.33
N TYR A 53 2.26 -5.98 6.52
CA TYR A 53 2.92 -7.03 7.30
C TYR A 53 2.82 -6.82 8.80
N SER A 54 3.16 -5.61 9.25
CA SER A 54 3.20 -5.27 10.67
C SER A 54 1.89 -4.62 11.12
N GLU A 55 1.52 -4.87 12.36
CA GLU A 55 0.41 -4.17 13.03
C GLU A 55 0.60 -2.65 13.00
N ALA A 56 1.85 -2.19 12.99
CA ALA A 56 2.19 -0.78 12.87
C ALA A 56 2.31 -0.27 11.43
N LEU A 57 2.28 -1.15 10.43
CA LEU A 57 2.37 -0.76 9.01
C LEU A 57 0.98 -0.61 8.41
N LEU A 58 0.47 0.63 8.41
CA LEU A 58 -0.79 0.93 7.77
C LEU A 58 -0.63 0.97 6.24
N GLU A 59 -1.63 0.46 5.56
CA GLU A 59 -1.76 0.49 4.10
C GLU A 59 -3.05 1.22 3.71
N PHE A 60 -2.91 2.28 2.94
CA PHE A 60 -3.99 3.13 2.47
C PHE A 60 -4.31 2.82 1.02
N ILE A 61 -5.57 2.52 0.73
CA ILE A 61 -6.04 2.08 -0.58
C ILE A 61 -7.06 3.08 -1.10
N THR A 62 -6.80 3.68 -2.26
CA THR A 62 -7.79 4.55 -2.92
C THR A 62 -8.72 3.73 -3.81
N PRO A 63 -9.97 4.15 -4.00
CA PRO A 63 -10.82 3.58 -5.03
C PRO A 63 -10.25 3.85 -6.43
N VAL A 64 -10.69 3.06 -7.40
CA VAL A 64 -10.33 3.26 -8.81
C VAL A 64 -10.95 4.56 -9.31
N SER A 65 -10.15 5.39 -9.99
CA SER A 65 -10.58 6.67 -10.54
C SER A 65 -9.94 6.95 -11.90
N THR A 66 -10.63 7.71 -12.75
CA THR A 66 -10.09 8.26 -13.98
C THR A 66 -9.45 9.65 -13.78
N SER A 67 -9.63 10.26 -12.61
CA SER A 67 -9.11 11.58 -12.24
C SER A 67 -7.91 11.45 -11.31
N ILE A 68 -6.78 12.07 -11.69
CA ILE A 68 -5.57 12.14 -10.85
C ILE A 68 -5.87 12.92 -9.57
N SER A 69 -6.48 14.10 -9.69
CA SER A 69 -6.79 14.96 -8.54
C SER A 69 -7.73 14.26 -7.56
N ALA A 70 -8.80 13.60 -8.03
CA ALA A 70 -9.72 12.88 -7.17
C ALA A 70 -9.02 11.72 -6.42
N THR A 71 -8.08 11.01 -7.07
CA THR A 71 -7.28 9.96 -6.43
C THR A 71 -6.41 10.53 -5.30
N LEU A 72 -5.73 11.65 -5.55
CA LEU A 72 -4.88 12.32 -4.55
C LEU A 72 -5.69 12.92 -3.41
N GLU A 73 -6.82 13.57 -3.69
CA GLU A 73 -7.74 14.10 -2.68
C GLU A 73 -8.29 13.00 -1.77
N THR A 74 -8.60 11.84 -2.36
CA THR A 74 -9.04 10.68 -1.57
C THR A 74 -7.92 10.19 -0.65
N LEU A 75 -6.69 10.04 -1.17
CA LEU A 75 -5.56 9.63 -0.35
C LEU A 75 -5.27 10.63 0.78
N GLU A 76 -5.34 11.92 0.49
CA GLU A 76 -5.20 12.97 1.50
C GLU A 76 -6.30 12.89 2.57
N THR A 77 -7.53 12.62 2.17
CA THR A 77 -8.67 12.45 3.09
C THR A 77 -8.44 11.26 4.02
N ILE A 78 -7.95 10.12 3.49
CA ILE A 78 -7.61 8.95 4.29
C ILE A 78 -6.50 9.29 5.30
N HIS A 79 -5.46 10.02 4.88
CA HIS A 79 -4.40 10.46 5.79
C HIS A 79 -4.92 11.39 6.89
N ARG A 80 -5.74 12.39 6.56
CA ARG A 80 -6.34 13.29 7.56
C ARG A 80 -7.19 12.52 8.56
N TYR A 81 -8.00 11.59 8.09
CA TYR A 81 -8.80 10.73 8.97
C TYR A 81 -7.89 9.91 9.89
N THR A 82 -6.86 9.29 9.34
CA THR A 82 -5.91 8.50 10.12
C THR A 82 -5.23 9.34 11.20
N TYR A 83 -4.70 10.52 10.87
CA TYR A 83 -4.06 11.41 11.84
C TYR A 83 -4.99 11.87 12.97
N ALA A 84 -6.27 11.95 12.72
CA ALA A 84 -7.26 12.28 13.75
C ALA A 84 -7.53 11.12 14.73
N HIS A 85 -7.03 9.90 14.44
CA HIS A 85 -7.38 8.67 15.17
C HIS A 85 -6.17 7.79 15.53
N ILE A 86 -4.96 8.31 15.46
CA ILE A 86 -3.73 7.61 15.89
C ILE A 86 -3.08 8.24 17.12
N ASP A 87 -3.85 9.02 17.89
CA ASP A 87 -3.41 9.70 19.11
C ASP A 87 -2.10 10.49 18.90
N ASP A 88 -1.09 10.26 19.76
CA ASP A 88 0.21 10.93 19.69
C ASP A 88 1.19 10.27 18.70
N GLU A 89 0.77 9.28 17.93
CA GLU A 89 1.61 8.63 16.94
C GLU A 89 1.70 9.43 15.64
N LEU A 90 2.77 9.17 14.89
CA LEU A 90 3.01 9.79 13.60
C LEU A 90 3.13 8.73 12.50
N LEU A 91 2.85 9.11 11.28
CA LEU A 91 3.12 8.28 10.09
C LEU A 91 4.55 8.56 9.58
N TRP A 92 5.36 7.52 9.50
CA TRP A 92 6.71 7.62 8.96
C TRP A 92 6.66 7.87 7.45
N GLY A 93 7.30 8.96 6.99
CA GLY A 93 7.19 9.42 5.60
C GLY A 93 8.16 8.79 4.61
N ALA A 94 9.17 8.04 5.07
CA ALA A 94 10.15 7.41 4.19
C ALA A 94 9.82 5.93 3.93
N SER A 95 10.22 5.41 2.75
CA SER A 95 10.08 3.99 2.44
C SER A 95 10.97 3.11 3.30
N MET A 96 12.21 3.53 3.56
CA MET A 96 13.09 2.83 4.48
C MET A 96 12.58 2.96 5.92
N PRO A 97 12.67 1.90 6.72
CA PRO A 97 12.03 1.87 8.03
C PRO A 97 12.58 2.89 9.02
N CYS A 98 11.76 3.20 10.00
CA CYS A 98 12.11 3.97 11.20
C CYS A 98 13.09 3.21 12.11
N ILE A 99 13.34 3.70 13.33
CA ILE A 99 14.18 3.02 14.32
C ILE A 99 13.51 1.70 14.76
N LEU A 100 14.17 0.58 14.46
CA LEU A 100 13.76 -0.77 14.82
C LEU A 100 14.70 -1.35 15.88
N GLU A 101 14.16 -1.85 16.98
CA GLU A 101 14.94 -2.43 18.08
C GLU A 101 15.40 -3.88 17.83
N GLY A 102 14.95 -4.50 16.74
CA GLY A 102 15.28 -5.86 16.29
C GLY A 102 14.11 -6.54 15.62
N ASP A 103 14.34 -7.66 14.95
CA ASP A 103 13.29 -8.39 14.23
C ASP A 103 12.13 -8.84 15.15
N ALA A 104 12.46 -9.25 16.38
CA ALA A 104 11.47 -9.72 17.35
C ALA A 104 10.53 -8.60 17.83
N SER A 105 10.96 -7.34 17.78
CA SER A 105 10.16 -6.17 18.18
C SER A 105 9.16 -5.71 17.13
N ILE A 106 9.16 -6.29 15.93
CA ILE A 106 8.24 -5.94 14.86
C ILE A 106 6.97 -6.78 15.05
N PRO A 107 5.83 -6.17 15.46
CA PRO A 107 4.58 -6.89 15.64
C PRO A 107 4.00 -7.32 14.30
N VAL A 108 3.62 -8.58 14.19
CA VAL A 108 2.92 -9.09 13.00
C VAL A 108 1.45 -8.66 13.08
N ALA A 109 0.88 -8.24 11.96
CA ALA A 109 -0.50 -7.80 11.89
C ALA A 109 -1.48 -8.87 12.36
N ASP A 110 -2.44 -8.48 13.21
CA ASP A 110 -3.51 -9.32 13.72
C ASP A 110 -4.83 -9.00 13.02
N TYR A 111 -5.46 -10.04 12.49
CA TYR A 111 -6.74 -9.95 11.78
C TYR A 111 -7.85 -10.72 12.49
N GLY A 112 -7.65 -11.04 13.78
CA GLY A 112 -8.62 -11.77 14.60
C GLY A 112 -8.69 -13.27 14.31
N THR A 113 -9.71 -13.91 14.86
CA THR A 113 -9.80 -15.38 14.96
C THR A 113 -10.54 -16.06 13.82
N SER A 114 -11.10 -15.31 12.86
CA SER A 114 -11.75 -15.89 11.68
C SER A 114 -10.77 -16.71 10.83
N ASN A 115 -11.27 -17.64 10.03
CA ASN A 115 -10.42 -18.46 9.15
C ASN A 115 -9.59 -17.59 8.19
N VAL A 116 -10.18 -16.52 7.64
CA VAL A 116 -9.48 -15.58 6.75
C VAL A 116 -8.41 -14.80 7.52
N GLY A 117 -8.74 -14.29 8.71
CA GLY A 117 -7.79 -13.58 9.56
C GLY A 117 -6.60 -14.46 9.95
N ARG A 118 -6.87 -15.70 10.39
CA ARG A 118 -5.83 -16.67 10.73
C ARG A 118 -4.95 -17.02 9.52
N ALA A 119 -5.54 -17.21 8.35
CA ALA A 119 -4.77 -17.47 7.12
C ALA A 119 -3.83 -16.30 6.78
N LYS A 120 -4.30 -15.04 6.91
CA LYS A 120 -3.46 -13.85 6.72
C LYS A 120 -2.31 -13.79 7.73
N SER A 121 -2.56 -14.08 9.01
CA SER A 121 -1.52 -14.09 10.05
C SER A 121 -0.49 -15.19 9.82
N VAL A 122 -0.92 -16.41 9.49
CA VAL A 122 -0.01 -17.54 9.16
C VAL A 122 0.86 -17.21 7.95
N TYR A 123 0.29 -16.63 6.90
CA TYR A 123 1.04 -16.19 5.73
C TYR A 123 2.15 -15.20 6.11
N ARG A 124 1.85 -14.20 6.93
CA ARG A 124 2.83 -13.19 7.39
C ARG A 124 3.90 -13.78 8.29
N MET A 125 3.54 -14.69 9.19
CA MET A 125 4.54 -15.43 9.95
C MET A 125 5.51 -16.19 9.03
N GLY A 126 4.99 -16.83 7.97
CA GLY A 126 5.80 -17.49 6.95
C GLY A 126 6.75 -16.54 6.21
N LEU A 127 6.32 -15.31 5.88
CA LEU A 127 7.19 -14.28 5.31
C LEU A 127 8.29 -13.87 6.28
N GLY A 128 7.95 -13.65 7.56
CA GLY A 128 8.91 -13.31 8.61
C GLY A 128 9.98 -14.37 8.81
N HIS A 129 9.61 -15.66 8.77
CA HIS A 129 10.56 -16.77 8.84
C HIS A 129 11.47 -16.86 7.60
N ARG A 130 10.93 -16.60 6.42
CA ARG A 130 11.67 -16.75 5.16
C ARG A 130 12.61 -15.59 4.86
N TYR A 131 12.18 -14.36 5.13
CA TYR A 131 12.86 -13.14 4.68
C TYR A 131 13.30 -12.23 5.83
N GLY A 132 12.92 -12.52 7.07
CA GLY A 132 13.07 -11.64 8.22
C GLY A 132 11.97 -10.59 8.30
N ARG A 133 11.62 -10.17 9.53
CA ARG A 133 10.57 -9.18 9.76
C ARG A 133 10.98 -7.77 9.33
N ARG A 134 12.27 -7.46 9.46
CA ARG A 134 12.82 -6.14 9.08
C ARG A 134 12.61 -5.83 7.60
N MET A 135 12.78 -6.80 6.71
CA MET A 135 12.51 -6.61 5.29
C MET A 135 11.05 -6.26 4.99
N GLN A 136 10.13 -6.69 5.85
CA GLN A 136 8.70 -6.46 5.71
C GLN A 136 8.26 -5.09 6.29
N THR A 137 9.16 -4.26 6.78
CA THR A 137 8.87 -2.90 7.26
C THR A 137 9.26 -1.80 6.26
N ILE A 138 9.71 -2.18 5.08
CA ILE A 138 9.90 -1.25 3.97
C ILE A 138 8.52 -0.89 3.43
N SER A 139 8.21 0.41 3.41
CA SER A 139 6.91 0.94 2.97
C SER A 139 6.93 1.26 1.48
N GLY A 140 6.00 0.70 0.75
CA GLY A 140 5.84 0.91 -0.70
C GLY A 140 4.79 1.98 -1.04
N ILE A 141 4.86 2.46 -2.27
CA ILE A 141 3.76 3.14 -2.95
C ILE A 141 3.50 2.38 -4.23
N HIS A 142 2.33 1.76 -4.32
CA HIS A 142 1.89 1.06 -5.51
C HIS A 142 0.99 1.97 -6.35
N TYR A 143 1.37 2.17 -7.59
CA TYR A 143 0.55 2.87 -8.57
C TYR A 143 -0.08 1.84 -9.49
N ASN A 144 -1.33 1.53 -9.22
CA ASN A 144 -2.12 0.61 -10.04
C ASN A 144 -2.79 1.39 -11.18
N TRP A 145 -2.73 0.88 -12.40
CA TRP A 145 -3.38 1.50 -13.54
C TRP A 145 -3.83 0.47 -14.58
N SER A 146 -4.84 0.80 -15.33
CA SER A 146 -5.34 -0.01 -16.43
C SER A 146 -5.93 0.85 -17.55
N LEU A 147 -5.93 0.29 -18.75
CA LEU A 147 -6.64 0.84 -19.90
C LEU A 147 -7.98 0.10 -20.05
N PRO A 148 -9.10 0.81 -20.18
CA PRO A 148 -10.40 0.19 -20.40
C PRO A 148 -10.46 -0.49 -21.78
N GLY A 149 -11.24 -1.55 -21.87
CA GLY A 149 -11.54 -2.23 -23.14
C GLY A 149 -10.46 -3.17 -23.67
N LEU A 150 -9.33 -3.35 -22.96
CA LEU A 150 -8.32 -4.34 -23.34
C LEU A 150 -8.76 -5.76 -23.02
N ASN A 151 -8.55 -6.68 -23.97
CA ASN A 151 -8.67 -8.11 -23.70
C ASN A 151 -7.41 -8.67 -23.00
N ASN A 152 -7.45 -9.93 -22.58
CA ASN A 152 -6.33 -10.55 -21.85
C ASN A 152 -4.99 -10.53 -22.61
N ASN A 153 -5.02 -10.77 -23.92
CA ASN A 153 -3.79 -10.77 -24.74
C ASN A 153 -3.16 -9.39 -24.81
N GLU A 154 -4.00 -8.35 -24.90
CA GLU A 154 -3.57 -6.96 -24.91
C GLU A 154 -3.02 -6.54 -23.54
N HIS A 155 -3.63 -6.95 -22.44
CA HIS A 155 -3.08 -6.75 -21.09
C HIS A 155 -1.70 -7.41 -20.94
N PHE A 156 -1.53 -8.66 -21.38
CA PHE A 156 -0.23 -9.31 -21.34
C PHE A 156 0.81 -8.63 -22.25
N ALA A 157 0.38 -8.11 -23.40
CA ALA A 157 1.27 -7.33 -24.27
C ALA A 157 1.71 -6.02 -23.61
N LEU A 158 0.78 -5.33 -22.93
CA LEU A 158 1.03 -4.12 -22.14
C LEU A 158 2.06 -4.39 -21.05
N ILE A 159 1.87 -5.45 -20.24
CA ILE A 159 2.80 -5.84 -19.17
C ILE A 159 4.19 -6.13 -19.72
N ARG A 160 4.30 -6.88 -20.83
CA ARG A 160 5.60 -7.17 -21.48
C ARG A 160 6.29 -5.90 -21.93
N ASN A 161 5.55 -4.98 -22.54
CA ASN A 161 6.09 -3.71 -23.03
C ASN A 161 6.49 -2.80 -21.87
N PHE A 162 5.67 -2.71 -20.83
CA PHE A 162 6.01 -1.97 -19.62
C PHE A 162 7.32 -2.47 -19.00
N ARG A 163 7.48 -3.79 -18.83
CA ARG A 163 8.76 -4.37 -18.35
C ARG A 163 9.94 -4.07 -19.24
N ARG A 164 9.76 -4.07 -20.55
CA ARG A 164 10.83 -3.75 -21.51
C ARG A 164 11.35 -2.32 -21.35
N HIS A 165 10.47 -1.39 -21.01
CA HIS A 165 10.76 0.02 -20.85
C HIS A 165 10.87 0.49 -19.39
N ALA A 166 10.79 -0.44 -18.42
CA ALA A 166 10.81 -0.11 -16.99
C ALA A 166 12.09 0.64 -16.55
N PHE A 167 13.20 0.49 -17.29
CA PHE A 167 14.45 1.23 -17.04
C PHE A 167 14.26 2.76 -17.08
N LEU A 168 13.23 3.26 -17.74
CA LEU A 168 12.89 4.70 -17.75
C LEU A 168 12.34 5.20 -16.40
N LEU A 169 11.93 4.29 -15.53
CA LEU A 169 11.39 4.59 -14.21
C LEU A 169 12.40 4.34 -13.08
N LEU A 170 13.54 3.74 -13.40
CA LEU A 170 14.63 3.46 -12.48
C LEU A 170 15.63 4.60 -12.53
N THR A 171 15.43 5.61 -11.69
CA THR A 171 16.32 6.78 -11.58
C THR A 171 16.97 6.85 -10.22
#